data_7c1ad6bb4bd092e3f0fb80ae0f37830c
#
_entry.id   7c1ad6bb4bd092e3f0fb80ae0f37830c
#
_cell.length_a   1.000
_cell.length_b   1.000
_cell.length_c   1.000
_cell.angle_alpha   90.00
_cell.angle_beta   90.00
_cell.angle_gamma   90.00
#
_symmetry.space_group_name_H-M   'P 1'
#
loop_
_entity.id
_entity.type
_entity.pdbx_description
1 polymer ?
#
loop_
_entity_poly.entity_id
_entity_poly.type
_entity_poly.pdbx_seq_one_letter_code
_entity_poly.pdbx_strand_id
1 'polypeptide(L)'
;MNKKLLVFLAIVVLGFLAFFLRFGGVDGFVTSWRTFSNGSTWVPFSPYGNRVVNAAKLVRKNATQLIFEDQSLFWKGQGATAVPKLNEEGQLQKLIITDGGSGYGPFVTASITGAGVAQFDLGKVIVRNGQITEVVIEKTGKWYSSPRMFFEGETLPYSGLAEIKYRNGQLMDSRQYLEGELHGKWWKWKNNGIPLFEKDYLRGLKHGTHMSWYGEPIDPKDYKTAGDDGHGGSGKKTYVSLWVEVNELVKAKFKDKHPSQDSNKWIIEQYKLRGGSFGPKLLEHYEHNRRHGLFEGYDGRGNKIYKDEYET
;
A
#
# COMPACT_ATOMS: atom_id res chain seq x y z
N MET A 1 24.63 44.72 12.66
CA MET A 1 23.93 43.82 11.73
C MET A 1 22.55 44.41 11.41
N ASN A 2 22.19 44.55 10.14
CA ASN A 2 20.99 45.28 9.72
C ASN A 2 19.73 44.49 10.16
N LYS A 3 18.76 45.13 10.86
CA LYS A 3 17.53 44.46 11.35
C LYS A 3 16.78 43.71 10.26
N LYS A 4 16.79 44.24 9.04
CA LYS A 4 16.17 43.56 7.86
C LYS A 4 16.87 42.25 7.50
N LEU A 5 18.19 42.20 7.61
CA LEU A 5 18.98 40.98 7.36
C LEU A 5 18.70 39.91 8.42
N LEU A 6 18.53 40.32 9.69
CA LEU A 6 18.21 39.43 10.81
C LEU A 6 16.84 38.79 10.66
N VAL A 7 15.84 39.58 10.24
CA VAL A 7 14.48 39.07 9.93
C VAL A 7 14.49 38.13 8.73
N PHE A 8 15.20 38.45 7.67
CA PHE A 8 15.36 37.58 6.52
C PHE A 8 16.01 36.24 6.90
N LEU A 9 17.09 36.28 7.68
CA LEU A 9 17.77 35.07 8.18
C LEU A 9 16.84 34.20 9.05
N ALA A 10 16.06 34.85 9.93
CA ALA A 10 15.07 34.13 10.77
C ALA A 10 13.98 33.44 9.92
N ILE A 11 13.48 34.09 8.87
CA ILE A 11 12.50 33.49 7.95
C ILE A 11 13.11 32.31 7.22
N VAL A 12 14.35 32.42 6.74
CA VAL A 12 15.07 31.33 6.08
C VAL A 12 15.27 30.14 7.02
N VAL A 13 15.69 30.39 8.27
CA VAL A 13 15.89 29.34 9.28
C VAL A 13 14.56 28.66 9.64
N LEU A 14 13.48 29.44 9.83
CA LEU A 14 12.16 28.89 10.10
C LEU A 14 11.62 28.08 8.91
N GLY A 15 11.86 28.55 7.68
CA GLY A 15 11.51 27.80 6.47
C GLY A 15 12.27 26.47 6.35
N PHE A 16 13.57 26.48 6.67
CA PHE A 16 14.40 25.28 6.73
C PHE A 16 13.93 24.33 7.83
N LEU A 17 13.61 24.84 9.01
CA LEU A 17 13.10 24.03 10.13
C LEU A 17 11.75 23.38 9.78
N ALA A 18 10.82 24.16 9.20
CA ALA A 18 9.54 23.65 8.74
C ALA A 18 9.69 22.59 7.64
N PHE A 19 10.64 22.79 6.71
CA PHE A 19 11.00 21.83 5.69
C PHE A 19 11.53 20.52 6.30
N PHE A 20 12.46 20.59 7.26
CA PHE A 20 12.97 19.40 7.94
C PHE A 20 11.90 18.67 8.76
N LEU A 21 11.05 19.41 9.48
CA LEU A 21 9.93 18.82 10.23
C LEU A 21 8.94 18.09 9.31
N ARG A 22 8.74 18.61 8.09
CA ARG A 22 7.87 17.99 7.08
C ARG A 22 8.37 16.61 6.63
N PHE A 23 9.67 16.36 6.69
CA PHE A 23 10.29 15.07 6.36
C PHE A 23 10.43 14.12 7.55
N GLY A 24 9.93 14.49 8.74
CA GLY A 24 10.13 13.67 9.94
C GLY A 24 11.53 13.81 10.53
N GLY A 25 12.17 14.99 10.36
CA GLY A 25 13.51 15.26 10.87
C GLY A 25 14.63 14.84 9.93
N VAL A 26 15.84 14.74 10.45
CA VAL A 26 17.05 14.41 9.69
C VAL A 26 16.98 13.02 9.08
N ASP A 27 16.50 12.04 9.83
CA ASP A 27 16.41 10.65 9.36
C ASP A 27 15.39 10.50 8.21
N GLY A 28 14.24 11.16 8.31
CA GLY A 28 13.26 11.21 7.24
C GLY A 28 13.79 11.90 5.98
N PHE A 29 14.57 12.98 6.15
CA PHE A 29 15.22 13.67 5.04
C PHE A 29 16.29 12.80 4.37
N VAL A 30 17.17 12.15 5.13
CA VAL A 30 18.21 11.25 4.61
C VAL A 30 17.58 10.05 3.88
N THR A 31 16.51 9.50 4.43
CA THR A 31 15.77 8.40 3.79
C THR A 31 15.13 8.86 2.48
N SER A 32 14.50 10.04 2.46
CA SER A 32 13.91 10.64 1.26
C SER A 32 14.96 10.94 0.20
N TRP A 33 16.11 11.44 0.61
CA TRP A 33 17.26 11.71 -0.28
C TRP A 33 17.84 10.43 -0.88
N ARG A 34 18.05 9.38 -0.09
CA ARG A 34 18.49 8.07 -0.59
C ARG A 34 17.50 7.48 -1.58
N THR A 35 16.22 7.63 -1.33
CA THR A 35 15.15 7.15 -2.20
C THR A 35 15.13 7.92 -3.52
N PHE A 36 15.35 9.23 -3.49
CA PHE A 36 15.51 10.08 -4.68
C PHE A 36 16.75 9.70 -5.49
N SER A 37 17.89 9.50 -4.85
CA SER A 37 19.14 9.10 -5.53
C SER A 37 19.06 7.70 -6.15
N ASN A 38 18.17 6.83 -5.69
CA ASN A 38 17.92 5.50 -6.22
C ASN A 38 16.88 5.47 -7.36
N GLY A 39 16.56 6.62 -7.97
CA GLY A 39 15.70 6.71 -9.15
C GLY A 39 14.21 6.62 -8.88
N SER A 40 13.78 6.92 -7.65
CA SER A 40 12.35 7.06 -7.35
C SER A 40 11.84 8.46 -7.71
N THR A 41 10.63 8.54 -8.26
CA THR A 41 9.98 9.81 -8.58
C THR A 41 9.41 10.45 -7.32
N TRP A 42 9.66 11.74 -7.15
CA TRP A 42 9.10 12.51 -6.03
C TRP A 42 7.72 13.06 -6.39
N VAL A 43 6.71 12.77 -5.57
CA VAL A 43 5.35 13.31 -5.71
C VAL A 43 5.12 14.31 -4.57
N PRO A 44 5.19 15.62 -4.82
CA PRO A 44 4.94 16.63 -3.79
C PRO A 44 3.47 16.59 -3.34
N PHE A 45 3.25 16.84 -2.06
CA PHE A 45 1.92 16.99 -1.44
C PHE A 45 1.03 15.73 -1.37
N SER A 46 1.57 14.54 -1.56
CA SER A 46 0.81 13.32 -1.31
C SER A 46 0.57 13.15 0.19
N PRO A 47 -0.68 12.90 0.65
CA PRO A 47 -0.96 12.59 2.05
C PRO A 47 -0.33 11.26 2.51
N TYR A 48 0.07 10.41 1.56
CA TYR A 48 0.69 9.10 1.80
C TYR A 48 2.22 9.13 1.82
N GLY A 49 2.82 10.33 1.85
CA GLY A 49 4.25 10.52 1.66
C GLY A 49 4.61 10.78 0.19
N ASN A 50 5.72 11.45 -0.02
CA ASN A 50 6.16 11.93 -1.35
C ASN A 50 7.01 10.89 -2.08
N ARG A 51 6.83 9.60 -1.77
CA ARG A 51 7.68 8.52 -2.29
C ARG A 51 6.93 7.70 -3.32
N VAL A 52 7.57 7.51 -4.48
CA VAL A 52 7.15 6.54 -5.49
C VAL A 52 8.28 5.54 -5.67
N VAL A 53 8.03 4.29 -5.39
CA VAL A 53 9.04 3.23 -5.49
C VAL A 53 8.61 2.11 -6.42
N ASN A 54 9.58 1.33 -6.90
CA ASN A 54 9.26 0.08 -7.56
C ASN A 54 8.72 -0.92 -6.51
N ALA A 55 7.48 -1.40 -6.70
CA ALA A 55 6.84 -2.32 -5.79
C ALA A 55 7.58 -3.67 -5.65
N ALA A 56 8.43 -4.03 -6.62
CA ALA A 56 9.28 -5.22 -6.52
C ALA A 56 10.33 -5.12 -5.40
N LYS A 57 10.64 -3.91 -4.94
CA LYS A 57 11.55 -3.66 -3.80
C LYS A 57 10.83 -3.61 -2.45
N LEU A 58 9.52 -3.84 -2.42
CA LEU A 58 8.78 -3.93 -1.17
C LEU A 58 8.84 -5.36 -0.62
N VAL A 59 9.22 -5.46 0.65
CA VAL A 59 9.30 -6.72 1.39
C VAL A 59 8.17 -6.75 2.41
N ARG A 60 7.40 -7.83 2.41
CA ARG A 60 6.37 -8.07 3.42
C ARG A 60 7.00 -8.71 4.64
N LYS A 61 6.84 -8.11 5.81
CA LYS A 61 7.19 -8.70 7.10
C LYS A 61 5.89 -9.08 7.83
N ASN A 62 5.90 -10.22 8.49
CA ASN A 62 4.76 -10.67 9.29
C ASN A 62 4.48 -9.72 10.46
N ALA A 63 3.36 -9.89 11.14
CA ALA A 63 3.07 -9.18 12.38
C ALA A 63 4.22 -9.35 13.39
N THR A 64 4.36 -8.38 14.29
CA THR A 64 5.32 -8.48 15.39
C THR A 64 4.94 -9.65 16.29
N GLN A 65 5.89 -10.52 16.57
CA GLN A 65 5.70 -11.72 17.41
C GLN A 65 6.83 -11.85 18.39
N LEU A 66 6.51 -12.29 19.59
CA LEU A 66 7.45 -12.70 20.60
C LEU A 66 7.70 -14.21 20.50
N ILE A 67 8.95 -14.62 20.55
CA ILE A 67 9.36 -16.02 20.54
C ILE A 67 10.24 -16.26 21.76
N PHE A 68 9.98 -17.36 22.46
CA PHE A 68 10.84 -17.86 23.51
C PHE A 68 11.62 -19.07 23.00
N GLU A 69 12.92 -19.04 23.17
CA GLU A 69 13.82 -20.15 22.79
C GLU A 69 14.65 -20.60 24.00
N ASP A 70 14.50 -21.85 24.40
CA ASP A 70 15.36 -22.47 25.41
C ASP A 70 16.54 -23.14 24.72
N GLN A 71 17.74 -22.66 25.03
CA GLN A 71 19.00 -23.16 24.49
C GLN A 71 19.58 -24.33 25.28
N SER A 72 18.84 -24.85 26.26
CA SER A 72 19.27 -26.01 27.05
C SER A 72 19.47 -27.25 26.17
N LEU A 73 20.54 -28.03 26.45
CA LEU A 73 20.94 -29.14 25.59
C LEU A 73 20.03 -30.37 25.71
N PHE A 74 19.51 -30.65 26.91
CA PHE A 74 18.80 -31.90 27.19
C PHE A 74 17.29 -31.73 27.39
N TRP A 75 16.85 -30.63 27.99
CA TRP A 75 15.45 -30.35 28.22
C TRP A 75 15.13 -28.93 27.75
N LYS A 76 14.12 -28.83 26.93
CA LYS A 76 13.65 -27.52 26.41
C LYS A 76 12.32 -27.20 27.04
N GLY A 77 12.25 -26.05 27.67
CA GLY A 77 10.98 -25.47 28.12
C GLY A 77 10.06 -25.17 26.94
N GLN A 78 8.75 -25.24 27.21
CA GLN A 78 7.73 -24.99 26.18
C GLN A 78 6.45 -24.40 26.79
N GLY A 79 5.60 -23.86 25.92
CA GLY A 79 4.24 -23.42 26.26
C GLY A 79 4.15 -22.01 26.82
N ALA A 80 5.24 -21.28 27.00
CA ALA A 80 5.16 -19.91 27.47
C ALA A 80 4.48 -19.00 26.42
N THR A 81 3.56 -18.18 26.89
CA THR A 81 2.87 -17.18 26.08
C THR A 81 2.86 -15.82 26.78
N ALA A 82 2.88 -14.76 26.00
CA ALA A 82 2.78 -13.40 26.51
C ALA A 82 1.99 -12.52 25.53
N VAL A 83 1.34 -11.51 26.07
CA VAL A 83 0.64 -10.47 25.30
C VAL A 83 1.31 -9.11 25.51
N PRO A 84 1.44 -8.31 24.45
CA PRO A 84 2.00 -6.98 24.56
C PRO A 84 0.99 -6.03 25.19
N LYS A 85 1.41 -5.25 26.17
CA LYS A 85 0.69 -4.06 26.64
C LYS A 85 1.26 -2.86 25.88
N LEU A 86 0.43 -2.15 25.13
CA LEU A 86 0.81 -1.03 24.28
C LEU A 86 0.31 0.29 24.88
N ASN A 87 1.00 1.38 24.55
CA ASN A 87 0.50 2.74 24.77
C ASN A 87 -0.43 3.18 23.60
N GLU A 88 -0.93 4.41 23.66
CA GLU A 88 -1.83 4.97 22.63
C GLU A 88 -1.19 5.07 21.24
N GLU A 89 0.13 5.23 21.18
CA GLU A 89 0.89 5.28 19.92
C GLU A 89 1.23 3.89 19.37
N GLY A 90 0.82 2.82 20.07
CA GLY A 90 1.09 1.43 19.69
C GLY A 90 2.52 0.98 20.02
N GLN A 91 3.23 1.67 20.91
CA GLN A 91 4.55 1.25 21.39
C GLN A 91 4.41 0.27 22.54
N LEU A 92 5.32 -0.70 22.57
CA LEU A 92 5.37 -1.71 23.63
C LEU A 92 5.75 -1.06 24.97
N GLN A 93 4.87 -1.17 25.97
CA GLN A 93 5.16 -0.75 27.35
C GLN A 93 5.66 -1.92 28.19
N LYS A 94 5.01 -3.08 28.06
CA LYS A 94 5.28 -4.27 28.85
C LYS A 94 4.85 -5.52 28.11
N LEU A 95 5.55 -6.62 28.35
CA LEU A 95 5.13 -7.97 27.99
C LEU A 95 4.46 -8.61 29.23
N ILE A 96 3.17 -8.95 29.11
CA ILE A 96 2.43 -9.62 30.17
C ILE A 96 2.48 -11.11 29.89
N ILE A 97 3.17 -11.87 30.74
CA ILE A 97 3.19 -13.34 30.65
C ILE A 97 1.79 -13.85 31.00
N THR A 98 1.14 -14.48 30.05
CA THR A 98 -0.19 -15.07 30.20
C THR A 98 -0.11 -16.53 30.60
N ASP A 99 0.95 -17.22 30.16
CA ASP A 99 1.33 -18.55 30.60
C ASP A 99 2.85 -18.60 30.71
N GLY A 100 3.38 -19.01 31.83
CA GLY A 100 4.82 -19.15 32.03
C GLY A 100 5.41 -20.40 31.40
N GLY A 101 4.57 -21.29 30.90
CA GLY A 101 4.97 -22.58 30.37
C GLY A 101 5.59 -23.51 31.44
N SER A 102 6.38 -24.46 31.02
CA SER A 102 7.06 -25.40 31.93
C SER A 102 8.41 -25.86 31.37
N GLY A 103 9.29 -26.27 32.28
CA GLY A 103 10.56 -26.89 31.94
C GLY A 103 11.64 -25.93 31.45
N TYR A 104 11.44 -24.64 31.56
CA TYR A 104 12.45 -23.66 31.15
C TYR A 104 13.65 -23.63 32.06
N GLY A 105 14.84 -23.65 31.46
CA GLY A 105 16.12 -23.51 32.11
C GLY A 105 16.62 -22.05 32.18
N PRO A 106 17.82 -21.86 32.75
CA PRO A 106 18.42 -20.53 32.87
C PRO A 106 18.91 -19.95 31.52
N PHE A 107 18.92 -20.75 30.47
CA PHE A 107 19.42 -20.37 29.13
C PHE A 107 18.30 -20.01 28.15
N VAL A 108 17.11 -19.71 28.67
CA VAL A 108 16.02 -19.22 27.82
C VAL A 108 16.27 -17.78 27.38
N THR A 109 15.99 -17.52 26.11
CA THR A 109 16.03 -16.19 25.50
C THR A 109 14.66 -15.81 24.95
N ALA A 110 14.39 -14.52 24.91
CA ALA A 110 13.22 -13.97 24.24
C ALA A 110 13.69 -13.15 23.04
N SER A 111 13.03 -13.30 21.91
CA SER A 111 13.29 -12.52 20.72
C SER A 111 11.99 -12.01 20.09
N ILE A 112 12.08 -10.87 19.43
CA ILE A 112 10.97 -10.33 18.64
C ILE A 112 11.26 -10.59 17.16
N THR A 113 10.25 -11.00 16.42
CA THR A 113 10.32 -11.24 14.98
C THR A 113 9.23 -10.46 14.25
N GLY A 114 9.36 -10.34 12.94
CA GLY A 114 8.35 -9.69 12.10
C GLY A 114 8.56 -8.19 11.91
N ALA A 115 7.44 -7.47 11.82
CA ALA A 115 7.46 -6.04 11.55
C ALA A 115 8.05 -5.26 12.73
N GLY A 116 8.93 -4.29 12.43
CA GLY A 116 9.52 -3.43 13.46
C GLY A 116 10.59 -4.07 14.34
N VAL A 117 11.03 -5.29 14.05
CA VAL A 117 12.02 -6.04 14.86
C VAL A 117 13.25 -5.23 15.27
N ALA A 118 13.79 -4.40 14.37
CA ALA A 118 14.96 -3.55 14.64
C ALA A 118 14.72 -2.42 15.67
N GLN A 119 13.49 -2.20 16.08
CA GLN A 119 13.14 -1.18 17.06
C GLN A 119 13.16 -1.72 18.49
N PHE A 120 13.26 -3.04 18.68
CA PHE A 120 13.22 -3.68 19.97
C PHE A 120 14.58 -4.20 20.39
N ASP A 121 14.82 -4.18 21.68
CA ASP A 121 15.89 -4.93 22.32
C ASP A 121 15.32 -5.55 23.62
N LEU A 122 15.44 -6.85 23.73
CA LEU A 122 14.98 -7.61 24.89
C LEU A 122 16.20 -8.08 25.68
N GLY A 123 16.18 -7.78 26.96
CA GLY A 123 17.19 -8.24 27.89
C GLY A 123 16.89 -9.63 28.44
N LYS A 124 17.23 -9.83 29.71
CA LYS A 124 17.14 -11.12 30.36
C LYS A 124 15.69 -11.61 30.53
N VAL A 125 15.47 -12.90 30.30
CA VAL A 125 14.25 -13.63 30.68
C VAL A 125 14.40 -14.15 32.10
N ILE A 126 13.41 -13.87 32.95
CA ILE A 126 13.40 -14.31 34.35
C ILE A 126 12.57 -15.58 34.46
N VAL A 127 13.22 -16.67 34.89
CA VAL A 127 12.61 -17.99 35.11
C VAL A 127 12.56 -18.28 36.61
N ARG A 128 11.41 -18.73 37.09
CA ARG A 128 11.20 -19.22 38.47
C ARG A 128 10.47 -20.54 38.41
N ASN A 129 11.01 -21.54 39.08
CA ASN A 129 10.43 -22.89 39.13
C ASN A 129 10.13 -23.50 37.76
N GLY A 130 11.01 -23.25 36.77
CA GLY A 130 10.82 -23.73 35.41
C GLY A 130 9.78 -23.01 34.56
N GLN A 131 9.28 -21.88 35.05
CA GLN A 131 8.30 -21.04 34.34
C GLN A 131 8.88 -19.64 34.06
N ILE A 132 8.58 -19.08 32.91
CA ILE A 132 8.91 -17.69 32.58
C ILE A 132 7.96 -16.79 33.34
N THR A 133 8.52 -15.84 34.10
CA THR A 133 7.73 -14.88 34.89
C THR A 133 7.84 -13.47 34.39
N GLU A 134 8.94 -13.11 33.72
CA GLU A 134 9.18 -11.75 33.25
C GLU A 134 10.17 -11.75 32.09
N VAL A 135 10.03 -10.76 31.20
CA VAL A 135 11.01 -10.42 30.16
C VAL A 135 11.41 -8.96 30.35
N VAL A 136 12.70 -8.72 30.52
CA VAL A 136 13.25 -7.36 30.59
C VAL A 136 13.23 -6.74 29.21
N ILE A 137 12.74 -5.52 29.08
CA ILE A 137 12.76 -4.78 27.82
C ILE A 137 13.81 -3.68 27.96
N GLU A 138 14.84 -3.74 27.15
CA GLU A 138 15.93 -2.74 27.13
C GLU A 138 15.62 -1.59 26.18
N LYS A 139 14.98 -1.91 25.03
CA LYS A 139 14.54 -0.93 24.04
C LYS A 139 13.16 -1.29 23.55
N THR A 140 12.28 -0.30 23.53
CA THR A 140 10.90 -0.46 23.05
C THR A 140 10.73 0.07 21.64
N GLY A 141 9.77 -0.50 20.90
CA GLY A 141 9.40 -0.08 19.55
C GLY A 141 7.90 -0.19 19.32
N LYS A 142 7.47 0.18 18.14
CA LYS A 142 6.06 0.06 17.73
C LYS A 142 5.72 -1.40 17.43
N TRP A 143 4.66 -1.90 18.08
CA TRP A 143 4.14 -3.25 17.89
C TRP A 143 3.14 -3.27 16.74
N TYR A 144 3.33 -4.12 15.77
CA TYR A 144 2.44 -4.24 14.61
C TYR A 144 1.64 -5.55 14.71
N SER A 145 0.35 -5.44 14.94
CA SER A 145 -0.57 -6.60 15.06
C SER A 145 -0.90 -7.26 13.72
N SER A 146 -0.51 -6.64 12.60
CA SER A 146 -0.72 -7.14 11.24
C SER A 146 0.55 -7.05 10.41
N PRO A 147 0.69 -7.86 9.34
CA PRO A 147 1.83 -7.78 8.44
C PRO A 147 1.96 -6.39 7.81
N ARG A 148 3.20 -5.94 7.60
CA ARG A 148 3.54 -4.63 7.05
C ARG A 148 4.48 -4.75 5.85
N MET A 149 4.34 -3.82 4.91
CA MET A 149 5.28 -3.66 3.80
C MET A 149 6.40 -2.72 4.21
N PHE A 150 7.62 -3.10 3.89
CA PHE A 150 8.83 -2.32 4.09
C PHE A 150 9.54 -2.12 2.75
N PHE A 151 10.16 -0.99 2.56
CA PHE A 151 11.11 -0.87 1.47
C PHE A 151 12.40 -1.63 1.84
N GLU A 152 13.03 -2.25 0.86
CA GLU A 152 14.24 -3.04 1.05
C GLU A 152 15.32 -2.24 1.79
N GLY A 153 15.86 -2.80 2.88
CA GLY A 153 16.85 -2.16 3.73
C GLY A 153 16.32 -1.15 4.75
N GLU A 154 15.02 -0.86 4.78
CA GLU A 154 14.44 0.06 5.75
C GLU A 154 13.89 -0.64 6.99
N THR A 155 13.96 0.06 8.12
CA THR A 155 13.49 -0.41 9.43
C THR A 155 12.08 0.07 9.76
N LEU A 156 11.58 1.10 9.06
CA LEU A 156 10.23 1.62 9.20
C LEU A 156 9.33 1.10 8.08
N PRO A 157 8.03 0.86 8.37
CA PRO A 157 7.07 0.48 7.36
C PRO A 157 6.93 1.54 6.27
N TYR A 158 6.73 1.08 5.05
CA TYR A 158 6.66 1.94 3.88
C TYR A 158 5.38 2.79 3.86
N SER A 159 5.53 4.08 3.59
CA SER A 159 4.42 4.99 3.26
C SER A 159 4.72 5.66 1.93
N GLY A 160 3.74 5.62 1.02
CA GLY A 160 3.89 6.20 -0.32
C GLY A 160 3.22 5.38 -1.41
N LEU A 161 3.58 5.67 -2.65
CA LEU A 161 3.09 5.01 -3.84
C LEU A 161 4.10 3.96 -4.32
N ALA A 162 3.64 2.76 -4.57
CA ALA A 162 4.45 1.67 -5.11
C ALA A 162 3.93 1.28 -6.49
N GLU A 163 4.81 1.26 -7.48
CA GLU A 163 4.45 1.03 -8.88
C GLU A 163 5.24 -0.13 -9.47
N ILE A 164 4.60 -0.84 -10.38
CA ILE A 164 5.24 -1.80 -11.28
C ILE A 164 4.92 -1.38 -12.71
N LYS A 165 5.90 -1.44 -13.58
CA LYS A 165 5.75 -1.11 -15.01
C LYS A 165 6.02 -2.33 -15.88
N TYR A 166 5.32 -2.40 -16.98
CA TYR A 166 5.62 -3.32 -18.07
C TYR A 166 6.95 -2.92 -18.75
N ARG A 167 7.50 -3.83 -19.56
CA ARG A 167 8.74 -3.53 -20.35
C ARG A 167 8.59 -2.35 -21.31
N ASN A 168 7.36 -2.07 -21.77
CA ASN A 168 7.08 -0.92 -22.62
C ASN A 168 6.93 0.42 -21.87
N GLY A 169 7.19 0.43 -20.54
CA GLY A 169 7.09 1.60 -19.68
C GLY A 169 5.68 1.88 -19.14
N GLN A 170 4.65 1.19 -19.65
CA GLN A 170 3.26 1.34 -19.18
C GLN A 170 3.11 0.87 -17.76
N LEU A 171 2.28 1.55 -16.93
CA LEU A 171 1.95 1.08 -15.60
C LEU A 171 1.22 -0.27 -15.67
N MET A 172 1.66 -1.21 -14.86
CA MET A 172 1.01 -2.49 -14.63
C MET A 172 0.21 -2.47 -13.35
N ASP A 173 0.77 -1.89 -12.28
CA ASP A 173 0.22 -1.94 -10.93
C ASP A 173 0.63 -0.66 -10.18
N SER A 174 -0.29 -0.08 -9.40
CA SER A 174 -0.03 1.09 -8.57
C SER A 174 -0.81 0.97 -7.27
N ARG A 175 -0.11 1.00 -6.14
CA ARG A 175 -0.65 0.80 -4.80
C ARG A 175 -0.22 1.91 -3.88
N GLN A 176 -1.16 2.40 -3.09
CA GLN A 176 -0.87 3.35 -2.02
C GLN A 176 -0.72 2.61 -0.70
N TYR A 177 0.27 3.02 0.08
CA TYR A 177 0.57 2.47 1.40
C TYR A 177 0.67 3.58 2.44
N LEU A 178 0.17 3.30 3.63
CA LEU A 178 0.37 4.10 4.83
C LEU A 178 0.84 3.18 5.95
N GLU A 179 2.03 3.46 6.52
CA GLU A 179 2.65 2.63 7.56
C GLU A 179 2.68 1.13 7.19
N GLY A 180 2.97 0.81 5.93
CA GLY A 180 3.08 -0.56 5.41
C GLY A 180 1.76 -1.28 5.15
N GLU A 181 0.62 -0.63 5.34
CA GLU A 181 -0.70 -1.14 4.99
C GLU A 181 -1.21 -0.52 3.69
N LEU A 182 -1.97 -1.29 2.90
CA LEU A 182 -2.70 -0.72 1.79
C LEU A 182 -3.66 0.37 2.31
N HIS A 183 -3.56 1.57 1.74
CA HIS A 183 -4.37 2.71 2.15
C HIS A 183 -4.60 3.64 0.96
N GLY A 184 -5.86 3.88 0.60
CA GLY A 184 -6.21 4.55 -0.64
C GLY A 184 -6.33 3.58 -1.81
N LYS A 185 -5.96 4.00 -2.99
CA LYS A 185 -6.26 3.28 -4.22
C LYS A 185 -5.20 2.25 -4.61
N TRP A 186 -5.71 1.09 -5.05
CA TRP A 186 -4.94 0.09 -5.76
C TRP A 186 -5.49 -0.06 -7.17
N TRP A 187 -4.65 0.28 -8.16
CA TRP A 187 -4.95 0.16 -9.57
C TRP A 187 -4.14 -0.96 -10.24
N LYS A 188 -4.75 -1.58 -11.22
CA LYS A 188 -4.05 -2.49 -12.12
C LYS A 188 -4.50 -2.28 -13.56
N TRP A 189 -3.53 -2.37 -14.49
CA TRP A 189 -3.76 -2.18 -15.94
C TRP A 189 -3.15 -3.32 -16.75
N LYS A 190 -3.62 -3.47 -17.98
CA LYS A 190 -2.98 -4.27 -19.03
C LYS A 190 -1.77 -3.51 -19.60
N ASN A 191 -0.94 -4.22 -20.39
CA ASN A 191 0.23 -3.66 -21.05
C ASN A 191 -0.09 -2.61 -22.14
N ASN A 192 -1.34 -2.50 -22.56
CA ASN A 192 -1.85 -1.46 -23.45
C ASN A 192 -2.52 -0.28 -22.69
N GLY A 193 -2.44 -0.24 -21.35
CA GLY A 193 -2.97 0.82 -20.49
C GLY A 193 -4.45 0.71 -20.16
N ILE A 194 -5.15 -0.34 -20.61
CA ILE A 194 -6.56 -0.56 -20.24
C ILE A 194 -6.64 -0.98 -18.78
N PRO A 195 -7.53 -0.36 -17.98
CA PRO A 195 -7.70 -0.70 -16.57
C PRO A 195 -8.29 -2.12 -16.40
N LEU A 196 -7.79 -2.85 -15.43
CA LEU A 196 -8.32 -4.13 -15.00
C LEU A 196 -9.16 -4.02 -13.73
N PHE A 197 -8.67 -3.23 -12.77
CA PHE A 197 -9.45 -2.90 -11.58
C PHE A 197 -8.95 -1.63 -10.89
N GLU A 198 -9.84 -1.03 -10.13
CA GLU A 198 -9.61 -0.02 -9.11
C GLU A 198 -10.24 -0.51 -7.81
N LYS A 199 -9.49 -0.44 -6.71
CA LYS A 199 -9.94 -0.87 -5.38
C LYS A 199 -9.50 0.14 -4.34
N ASP A 200 -10.40 0.47 -3.43
CA ASP A 200 -10.12 1.34 -2.31
C ASP A 200 -9.85 0.56 -1.03
N TYR A 201 -8.88 1.01 -0.25
CA TYR A 201 -8.47 0.40 1.00
C TYR A 201 -8.31 1.46 2.09
N LEU A 202 -8.70 1.09 3.30
CA LEU A 202 -8.46 1.86 4.52
C LEU A 202 -7.71 0.97 5.51
N ARG A 203 -6.43 1.27 5.77
CA ARG A 203 -5.57 0.53 6.69
C ARG A 203 -5.61 -1.00 6.48
N GLY A 204 -5.40 -1.42 5.25
CA GLY A 204 -5.38 -2.83 4.84
C GLY A 204 -6.75 -3.47 4.64
N LEU A 205 -7.83 -2.81 5.05
CA LEU A 205 -9.20 -3.29 4.90
C LEU A 205 -9.81 -2.76 3.60
N LYS A 206 -10.61 -3.57 2.92
CA LYS A 206 -11.43 -3.11 1.80
C LYS A 206 -12.38 -2.02 2.29
N HIS A 207 -12.39 -0.89 1.58
CA HIS A 207 -13.23 0.25 1.93
C HIS A 207 -13.58 1.03 0.67
N GLY A 208 -14.77 1.65 0.63
CA GLY A 208 -15.21 2.39 -0.54
C GLY A 208 -15.52 1.51 -1.74
N THR A 209 -15.32 2.04 -2.93
CA THR A 209 -15.73 1.43 -4.19
C THR A 209 -14.63 0.56 -4.76
N HIS A 210 -14.97 -0.68 -5.09
CA HIS A 210 -14.16 -1.63 -5.83
C HIS A 210 -14.80 -1.85 -7.20
N MET A 211 -14.07 -1.51 -8.25
CA MET A 211 -14.52 -1.68 -9.62
C MET A 211 -13.52 -2.55 -10.39
N SER A 212 -14.03 -3.47 -11.18
CA SER A 212 -13.21 -4.23 -12.13
C SER A 212 -13.84 -4.19 -13.52
N TRP A 213 -12.99 -4.39 -14.53
CA TRP A 213 -13.39 -4.40 -15.95
C TRP A 213 -12.91 -5.66 -16.63
N TYR A 214 -13.51 -6.00 -17.78
CA TYR A 214 -13.07 -7.11 -18.60
C TYR A 214 -11.70 -6.88 -19.27
N GLY A 215 -11.22 -5.62 -19.22
CA GLY A 215 -9.91 -5.27 -19.73
C GLY A 215 -9.88 -5.14 -21.26
N GLU A 216 -10.99 -4.86 -21.87
CA GLU A 216 -11.13 -4.53 -23.29
C GLU A 216 -11.97 -3.26 -23.43
N PRO A 217 -11.60 -2.36 -24.38
CA PRO A 217 -12.43 -1.20 -24.64
C PRO A 217 -13.71 -1.66 -25.36
N ILE A 218 -14.85 -1.22 -24.87
CA ILE A 218 -16.16 -1.57 -25.41
C ILE A 218 -16.89 -0.29 -25.80
N ASP A 219 -17.54 -0.32 -26.95
CA ASP A 219 -18.47 0.74 -27.40
C ASP A 219 -19.80 0.63 -26.65
N PRO A 220 -20.24 1.67 -25.93
CA PRO A 220 -21.59 1.69 -25.39
C PRO A 220 -22.67 1.51 -26.46
N LYS A 221 -22.38 1.83 -27.71
CA LYS A 221 -23.31 1.61 -28.83
C LYS A 221 -23.34 0.15 -29.29
N ASP A 222 -22.26 -0.58 -29.14
CA ASP A 222 -22.20 -2.02 -29.48
C ASP A 222 -22.99 -2.88 -28.49
N TYR A 223 -23.24 -2.38 -27.27
CA TYR A 223 -24.15 -3.04 -26.33
C TYR A 223 -25.61 -3.06 -26.82
N LYS A 224 -26.02 -2.08 -27.63
CA LYS A 224 -27.38 -2.02 -28.16
C LYS A 224 -27.56 -2.79 -29.47
N THR A 225 -26.49 -3.10 -30.16
CA THR A 225 -26.51 -3.75 -31.47
C THR A 225 -26.12 -5.23 -31.45
N ALA A 226 -25.65 -5.74 -30.31
CA ALA A 226 -25.32 -7.17 -30.16
C ALA A 226 -26.55 -8.11 -30.13
N GLY A 227 -27.75 -7.59 -30.37
CA GLY A 227 -28.95 -8.35 -30.67
C GLY A 227 -29.26 -8.52 -32.17
N ASP A 228 -28.44 -7.88 -33.01
CA ASP A 228 -28.60 -7.96 -34.46
C ASP A 228 -27.33 -8.59 -35.07
N ASP A 229 -27.50 -9.79 -35.54
CA ASP A 229 -26.65 -10.62 -36.36
C ASP A 229 -25.37 -9.99 -36.94
N GLY A 230 -24.29 -10.55 -36.49
CA GLY A 230 -22.88 -10.37 -36.80
C GLY A 230 -22.46 -10.20 -38.24
N HIS A 231 -22.68 -9.06 -38.86
CA HIS A 231 -21.93 -8.67 -40.03
C HIS A 231 -21.49 -7.18 -39.89
N GLY A 232 -20.21 -7.03 -39.57
CA GLY A 232 -19.52 -5.75 -39.43
C GLY A 232 -19.64 -4.91 -40.70
N GLY A 233 -20.41 -3.85 -40.63
CA GLY A 233 -20.46 -2.79 -41.63
C GLY A 233 -19.12 -2.05 -41.63
N SER A 234 -18.49 -2.03 -42.79
CA SER A 234 -17.28 -1.29 -43.09
C SER A 234 -17.40 0.21 -42.76
N GLY A 235 -16.45 0.78 -42.04
CA GLY A 235 -16.23 2.20 -41.93
C GLY A 235 -16.39 2.84 -40.56
N LYS A 236 -16.79 2.13 -39.52
CA LYS A 236 -16.80 2.66 -38.15
C LYS A 236 -15.44 2.42 -37.47
N LYS A 237 -14.84 3.49 -36.92
CA LYS A 237 -13.68 3.36 -36.04
C LYS A 237 -14.03 2.40 -34.93
N THR A 238 -13.28 1.31 -34.83
CA THR A 238 -13.43 0.38 -33.70
C THR A 238 -12.96 1.05 -32.42
N TYR A 239 -13.45 0.65 -31.28
CA TYR A 239 -13.02 1.24 -29.98
C TYR A 239 -11.58 0.93 -29.63
N VAL A 240 -11.03 -0.10 -30.21
CA VAL A 240 -9.59 -0.34 -30.25
C VAL A 240 -8.88 0.83 -30.94
N SER A 241 -9.40 1.35 -32.05
CA SER A 241 -8.82 2.51 -32.74
C SER A 241 -8.95 3.80 -31.93
N LEU A 242 -10.08 4.04 -31.26
CA LEU A 242 -10.25 5.17 -30.37
C LEU A 242 -9.28 5.13 -29.18
N TRP A 243 -9.08 3.96 -28.59
CA TRP A 243 -8.12 3.79 -27.50
C TRP A 243 -6.69 4.05 -27.97
N VAL A 244 -6.32 3.58 -29.16
CA VAL A 244 -5.02 3.85 -29.79
C VAL A 244 -4.85 5.35 -30.02
N GLU A 245 -5.84 6.04 -30.59
CA GLU A 245 -5.78 7.49 -30.81
C GLU A 245 -5.56 8.26 -29.49
N VAL A 246 -6.28 7.89 -28.44
CA VAL A 246 -6.14 8.54 -27.11
C VAL A 246 -4.75 8.27 -26.53
N ASN A 247 -4.19 7.07 -26.72
CA ASN A 247 -2.82 6.77 -26.30
C ASN A 247 -1.76 7.59 -27.05
N GLU A 248 -1.94 7.82 -28.34
CA GLU A 248 -1.03 8.68 -29.11
C GLU A 248 -1.10 10.15 -28.63
N LEU A 249 -2.29 10.64 -28.27
CA LEU A 249 -2.43 11.96 -27.65
C LEU A 249 -1.72 12.05 -26.29
N VAL A 250 -1.71 10.96 -25.51
CA VAL A 250 -0.96 10.91 -24.27
C VAL A 250 0.53 10.96 -24.52
N LYS A 251 1.04 10.17 -25.44
CA LYS A 251 2.46 10.21 -25.83
C LYS A 251 2.88 11.62 -26.27
N ALA A 252 2.02 12.32 -27.03
CA ALA A 252 2.27 13.68 -27.44
C ALA A 252 2.25 14.69 -26.28
N LYS A 253 1.32 14.54 -25.32
CA LYS A 253 1.18 15.45 -24.17
C LYS A 253 2.24 15.24 -23.09
N PHE A 254 2.61 14.00 -22.85
CA PHE A 254 3.55 13.62 -21.79
C PHE A 254 4.91 13.20 -22.36
N LYS A 255 5.34 13.86 -23.45
CA LYS A 255 6.65 13.64 -24.08
C LYS A 255 7.72 13.42 -23.03
N ASP A 256 8.45 12.31 -23.13
CA ASP A 256 9.59 11.96 -22.28
C ASP A 256 9.30 11.70 -20.80
N LYS A 257 8.04 11.72 -20.37
CA LYS A 257 7.65 11.29 -19.02
C LYS A 257 7.15 9.85 -19.07
N HIS A 258 7.72 9.02 -18.21
CA HIS A 258 7.19 7.67 -18.01
C HIS A 258 5.71 7.72 -17.62
N PRO A 259 4.89 6.74 -18.09
CA PRO A 259 3.50 6.64 -17.67
C PRO A 259 3.39 6.68 -16.14
N SER A 260 2.61 7.61 -15.63
CA SER A 260 2.33 7.79 -14.22
C SER A 260 0.85 7.49 -13.95
N GLN A 261 0.47 7.41 -12.68
CA GLN A 261 -0.94 7.29 -12.30
C GLN A 261 -1.78 8.43 -12.88
N ASP A 262 -1.23 9.66 -12.93
CA ASP A 262 -1.92 10.83 -13.47
C ASP A 262 -2.09 10.75 -14.99
N SER A 263 -1.08 10.25 -15.73
CA SER A 263 -1.22 10.03 -17.16
C SER A 263 -2.26 8.96 -17.49
N ASN A 264 -2.34 7.91 -16.68
CA ASN A 264 -3.36 6.87 -16.85
C ASN A 264 -4.77 7.37 -16.53
N LYS A 265 -4.95 8.19 -15.50
CA LYS A 265 -6.24 8.87 -15.24
C LYS A 265 -6.65 9.74 -16.42
N TRP A 266 -5.72 10.54 -16.93
CA TRP A 266 -5.98 11.43 -18.06
C TRP A 266 -6.35 10.62 -19.32
N ILE A 267 -5.69 9.51 -19.62
CA ILE A 267 -6.07 8.59 -20.71
C ILE A 267 -7.53 8.15 -20.56
N ILE A 268 -7.89 7.65 -19.39
CA ILE A 268 -9.23 7.16 -19.09
C ILE A 268 -10.27 8.28 -19.29
N GLU A 269 -9.98 9.49 -18.79
CA GLU A 269 -10.85 10.64 -18.96
C GLU A 269 -11.02 11.02 -20.44
N GLN A 270 -9.92 11.10 -21.20
CA GLN A 270 -9.97 11.44 -22.63
C GLN A 270 -10.71 10.38 -23.44
N TYR A 271 -10.55 9.11 -23.08
CA TYR A 271 -11.27 8.01 -23.71
C TYR A 271 -12.77 8.12 -23.46
N LYS A 272 -13.18 8.33 -22.19
CA LYS A 272 -14.59 8.54 -21.81
C LYS A 272 -15.20 9.79 -22.46
N LEU A 273 -14.48 10.91 -22.51
CA LEU A 273 -14.94 12.14 -23.16
C LEU A 273 -15.21 11.96 -24.67
N ARG A 274 -14.54 11.00 -25.31
CA ARG A 274 -14.76 10.66 -26.73
C ARG A 274 -15.79 9.55 -26.93
N GLY A 275 -16.57 9.23 -25.88
CA GLY A 275 -17.62 8.21 -25.95
C GLY A 275 -17.11 6.79 -25.79
N GLY A 276 -15.83 6.59 -25.41
CA GLY A 276 -15.30 5.28 -25.09
C GLY A 276 -15.79 4.78 -23.74
N SER A 277 -15.93 3.47 -23.62
CA SER A 277 -16.29 2.79 -22.38
C SER A 277 -15.41 1.57 -22.17
N PHE A 278 -15.19 1.23 -20.89
CA PHE A 278 -14.64 -0.06 -20.50
C PHE A 278 -15.81 -0.90 -20.00
N GLY A 279 -15.93 -2.14 -20.51
CA GLY A 279 -16.98 -3.02 -20.02
C GLY A 279 -16.80 -3.27 -18.53
N PRO A 280 -17.71 -2.79 -17.67
CA PRO A 280 -17.68 -3.12 -16.27
C PRO A 280 -17.83 -4.63 -16.11
N LYS A 281 -17.19 -5.21 -15.12
CA LYS A 281 -17.31 -6.59 -14.72
C LYS A 281 -17.99 -6.71 -13.38
N LEU A 282 -17.46 -5.99 -12.40
CA LEU A 282 -17.97 -5.97 -11.04
C LEU A 282 -17.92 -4.52 -10.51
N LEU A 283 -18.97 -4.12 -9.82
CA LEU A 283 -19.02 -2.97 -8.95
C LEU A 283 -19.38 -3.47 -7.56
N GLU A 284 -18.54 -3.15 -6.60
CA GLU A 284 -18.66 -3.61 -5.22
C GLU A 284 -18.40 -2.45 -4.28
N HIS A 285 -19.13 -2.37 -3.19
CA HIS A 285 -18.89 -1.40 -2.13
C HIS A 285 -18.58 -2.10 -0.81
N TYR A 286 -17.60 -1.60 -0.11
CA TYR A 286 -17.15 -2.17 1.17
C TYR A 286 -17.01 -1.10 2.24
N GLU A 287 -17.33 -1.47 3.46
CA GLU A 287 -16.98 -0.74 4.66
C GLU A 287 -16.24 -1.69 5.62
N HIS A 288 -14.95 -1.40 5.87
CA HIS A 288 -14.08 -2.18 6.77
C HIS A 288 -14.14 -3.71 6.52
N ASN A 289 -13.94 -4.14 5.26
CA ASN A 289 -14.06 -5.52 4.77
C ASN A 289 -15.49 -6.11 4.73
N ARG A 290 -16.50 -5.41 5.21
CA ARG A 290 -17.89 -5.86 5.11
C ARG A 290 -18.49 -5.35 3.80
N ARG A 291 -19.34 -6.15 3.18
CA ARG A 291 -20.15 -5.70 2.06
C ARG A 291 -21.11 -4.62 2.55
N HIS A 292 -21.17 -3.50 1.84
CA HIS A 292 -22.01 -2.36 2.17
C HIS A 292 -22.46 -1.68 0.90
N GLY A 293 -23.77 -1.36 0.79
CA GLY A 293 -24.33 -0.71 -0.39
C GLY A 293 -24.41 -1.62 -1.60
N LEU A 294 -24.20 -1.06 -2.77
CA LEU A 294 -24.51 -1.66 -4.06
C LEU A 294 -23.43 -2.63 -4.55
N PHE A 295 -23.87 -3.81 -4.97
CA PHE A 295 -23.07 -4.82 -5.65
C PHE A 295 -23.71 -5.14 -7.00
N GLU A 296 -22.97 -4.96 -8.07
CA GLU A 296 -23.44 -5.22 -9.43
C GLU A 296 -22.43 -6.07 -10.20
N GLY A 297 -22.94 -7.02 -10.94
CA GLY A 297 -22.15 -7.79 -11.91
C GLY A 297 -22.70 -7.63 -13.30
N TYR A 298 -21.79 -7.67 -14.28
CA TYR A 298 -22.09 -7.46 -15.68
C TYR A 298 -21.48 -8.59 -16.52
N ASP A 299 -22.14 -8.96 -17.61
CA ASP A 299 -21.56 -9.86 -18.60
C ASP A 299 -20.57 -9.14 -19.52
N GLY A 300 -19.88 -9.90 -20.38
CA GLY A 300 -18.91 -9.34 -21.34
C GLY A 300 -19.54 -8.41 -22.39
N ARG A 301 -20.86 -8.34 -22.46
CA ARG A 301 -21.62 -7.42 -23.32
C ARG A 301 -22.12 -6.18 -22.57
N GLY A 302 -21.88 -6.11 -21.24
CA GLY A 302 -22.29 -4.99 -20.38
C GLY A 302 -23.73 -5.10 -19.88
N ASN A 303 -24.39 -6.22 -20.08
CA ASN A 303 -25.69 -6.44 -19.47
C ASN A 303 -25.50 -6.74 -17.99
N LYS A 304 -26.32 -6.14 -17.16
CA LYS A 304 -26.31 -6.41 -15.73
C LYS A 304 -26.88 -7.83 -15.49
N ILE A 305 -26.05 -8.71 -14.89
CA ILE A 305 -26.43 -10.10 -14.60
C ILE A 305 -26.88 -10.31 -13.16
N TYR A 306 -26.45 -9.42 -12.24
CA TYR A 306 -26.98 -9.37 -10.88
C TYR A 306 -26.87 -7.98 -10.28
N LYS A 307 -27.71 -7.73 -9.29
CA LYS A 307 -27.67 -6.53 -8.44
C LYS A 307 -28.11 -6.96 -7.04
N ASP A 308 -27.24 -6.73 -6.07
CA ASP A 308 -27.53 -6.91 -4.65
C ASP A 308 -27.27 -5.60 -3.90
N GLU A 309 -27.98 -5.36 -2.83
CA GLU A 309 -27.79 -4.20 -1.96
C GLU A 309 -27.68 -4.68 -0.51
N TYR A 310 -26.61 -4.27 0.16
CA TYR A 310 -26.30 -4.68 1.52
C TYR A 310 -26.49 -3.49 2.46
N GLU A 311 -27.40 -3.64 3.41
CA GLU A 311 -27.55 -2.72 4.53
C GLU A 311 -26.62 -3.12 5.67
N THR A 312 -26.20 -2.15 6.49
CA THR A 312 -25.34 -2.36 7.67
C THR A 312 -26.14 -2.84 8.87
#